data_2a9f9d4b3abf6c17504efb741631d39d
#
_entry.id   2a9f9d4b3abf6c17504efb741631d39d
#
_cell.length_a   1.000
_cell.length_b   1.000
_cell.length_c   1.000
_cell.angle_alpha   90.00
_cell.angle_beta   90.00
_cell.angle_gamma   90.00
#
_symmetry.space_group_name_H-M   'P 1'
#
loop_
_entity.id
_entity.type
_entity.pdbx_description
1 polymer ?
#
loop_
_entity_poly.entity_id
_entity_poly.type
_entity_poly.pdbx_seq_one_letter_code
_entity_poly.pdbx_strand_id
1 'polypeptide(L)'
;MSESVPRLLIICHDAIGRRMAGPGIRAWETARILARQQPVTLIAPHAIDLEAAGLNLGTFVWGDAASLAPWLRAADVVLANGILLAAHPELATLACPLALDLYDPVIFESLELHRHATTSRRHAELHASRALLQRQLLAGDFFVCATERQRDLYLGMLLLLGRITPEQTDRDPLVRTMIDVASFGLPADPPQRHAAGLRGVVPGIGSDDRILLWSGGLWDWMDPLTLVEAMPLVAAHRPDARL
;
A
#
# COMPACT_ATOMS: atom_id res chain seq x y z
N MET A 1 3.01 -9.43 -36.67
CA MET A 1 3.41 -10.18 -35.45
C MET A 1 2.48 -9.70 -34.36
N SER A 2 1.63 -10.56 -33.81
CA SER A 2 0.80 -10.18 -32.64
C SER A 2 1.75 -9.99 -31.47
N GLU A 3 1.90 -8.76 -30.98
CA GLU A 3 2.62 -8.54 -29.73
C GLU A 3 1.89 -9.30 -28.63
N SER A 4 2.58 -10.21 -27.97
CA SER A 4 2.01 -10.93 -26.82
C SER A 4 1.76 -9.93 -25.70
N VAL A 5 0.56 -9.97 -25.13
CA VAL A 5 0.22 -9.12 -23.99
C VAL A 5 1.15 -9.48 -22.81
N PRO A 6 1.82 -8.50 -22.18
CA PRO A 6 2.79 -8.76 -21.12
C PRO A 6 2.14 -9.37 -19.89
N ARG A 7 2.84 -10.34 -19.29
CA ARG A 7 2.42 -11.01 -18.04
C ARG A 7 2.86 -10.19 -16.85
N LEU A 8 1.88 -9.69 -16.09
CA LEU A 8 2.13 -8.89 -14.90
C LEU A 8 2.18 -9.77 -13.65
N LEU A 9 3.25 -9.66 -12.88
CA LEU A 9 3.33 -10.20 -11.53
C LEU A 9 3.12 -9.07 -10.51
N ILE A 10 2.13 -9.23 -9.63
CA ILE A 10 1.91 -8.33 -8.49
C ILE A 10 2.34 -9.07 -7.23
N ILE A 11 3.25 -8.45 -6.45
CA ILE A 11 3.77 -9.00 -5.20
C ILE A 11 3.25 -8.17 -4.04
N CYS A 12 2.32 -8.72 -3.27
CA CYS A 12 1.82 -8.10 -2.05
C CYS A 12 2.73 -8.49 -0.88
N HIS A 13 3.03 -7.53 0.01
CA HIS A 13 3.82 -7.78 1.22
C HIS A 13 2.97 -8.21 2.42
N ASP A 14 1.64 -8.15 2.32
CA ASP A 14 0.71 -8.45 3.40
C ASP A 14 -0.26 -9.57 3.00
N ALA A 15 -1.03 -10.04 3.96
CA ALA A 15 -2.05 -11.06 3.74
C ALA A 15 -3.14 -10.58 2.77
N ILE A 16 -3.57 -11.47 1.88
CA ILE A 16 -4.72 -11.25 1.00
C ILE A 16 -5.78 -12.30 1.36
N GLY A 17 -7.00 -11.83 1.65
CA GLY A 17 -8.08 -12.72 2.05
C GLY A 17 -9.31 -11.95 2.55
N ARG A 18 -10.28 -12.66 3.09
CA ARG A 18 -11.54 -12.07 3.60
C ARG A 18 -11.34 -11.06 4.75
N ARG A 19 -10.18 -11.07 5.41
CA ARG A 19 -9.82 -10.19 6.54
C ARG A 19 -8.52 -9.43 6.27
N MET A 20 -8.31 -9.04 5.02
CA MET A 20 -7.11 -8.29 4.63
C MET A 20 -7.17 -6.83 5.09
N ALA A 21 -6.00 -6.27 5.37
CA ALA A 21 -5.81 -4.85 5.66
C ALA A 21 -5.61 -4.03 4.37
N GLY A 22 -5.36 -2.72 4.50
CA GLY A 22 -5.18 -1.79 3.39
C GLY A 22 -4.22 -2.26 2.29
N PRO A 23 -3.02 -2.75 2.62
CA PRO A 23 -2.08 -3.26 1.61
C PRO A 23 -2.65 -4.40 0.77
N GLY A 24 -3.28 -5.38 1.43
CA GLY A 24 -3.94 -6.51 0.76
C GLY A 24 -5.09 -6.07 -0.13
N ILE A 25 -5.96 -5.16 0.37
CA ILE A 25 -7.08 -4.59 -0.40
C ILE A 25 -6.55 -3.90 -1.66
N ARG A 26 -5.52 -3.06 -1.52
CA ARG A 26 -4.93 -2.34 -2.64
C ARG A 26 -4.34 -3.28 -3.70
N ALA A 27 -3.55 -4.25 -3.29
CA ALA A 27 -2.98 -5.23 -4.20
C ALA A 27 -4.07 -6.09 -4.90
N TRP A 28 -5.07 -6.54 -4.14
CA TRP A 28 -6.18 -7.33 -4.65
C TRP A 28 -7.01 -6.56 -5.69
N GLU A 29 -7.44 -5.34 -5.37
CA GLU A 29 -8.26 -4.55 -6.29
C GLU A 29 -7.47 -4.11 -7.52
N THR A 30 -6.19 -3.75 -7.36
CA THR A 30 -5.30 -3.47 -8.50
C THR A 30 -5.18 -4.68 -9.42
N ALA A 31 -4.95 -5.87 -8.86
CA ALA A 31 -4.84 -7.10 -9.64
C ALA A 31 -6.14 -7.41 -10.40
N ARG A 32 -7.29 -7.30 -9.74
CA ARG A 32 -8.62 -7.54 -10.37
C ARG A 32 -8.91 -6.60 -11.53
N ILE A 33 -8.54 -5.32 -11.40
CA ILE A 33 -8.76 -4.33 -12.46
C ILE A 33 -7.84 -4.63 -13.64
N LEU A 34 -6.57 -4.88 -13.40
CA LEU A 34 -5.58 -5.13 -14.46
C LEU A 34 -5.81 -6.48 -15.16
N ALA A 35 -6.32 -7.48 -14.44
CA ALA A 35 -6.65 -8.78 -15.01
C ALA A 35 -7.77 -8.73 -16.08
N ARG A 36 -8.49 -7.63 -16.19
CA ARG A 36 -9.48 -7.41 -17.27
C ARG A 36 -8.82 -7.13 -18.64
N GLN A 37 -7.54 -6.76 -18.63
CA GLN A 37 -6.83 -6.30 -19.82
C GLN A 37 -5.61 -7.15 -20.17
N GLN A 38 -5.03 -7.86 -19.20
CA GLN A 38 -3.80 -8.62 -19.36
C GLN A 38 -3.71 -9.80 -18.39
N PRO A 39 -2.87 -10.82 -18.66
CA PRO A 39 -2.59 -11.88 -17.70
C PRO A 39 -1.93 -11.32 -16.43
N VAL A 40 -2.54 -11.56 -15.27
CA VAL A 40 -2.04 -11.12 -13.97
C VAL A 40 -1.86 -12.30 -13.04
N THR A 41 -0.70 -12.37 -12.40
CA THR A 41 -0.42 -13.25 -11.26
C THR A 41 -0.29 -12.38 -10.01
N LEU A 42 -1.01 -12.70 -8.96
CA LEU A 42 -0.94 -12.05 -7.65
C LEU A 42 -0.42 -13.03 -6.63
N ILE A 43 0.68 -12.70 -5.96
CA ILE A 43 1.26 -13.53 -4.90
C ILE A 43 1.35 -12.78 -3.57
N ALA A 44 1.22 -13.52 -2.47
CA ALA A 44 1.29 -13.00 -1.11
C ALA A 44 2.06 -13.97 -0.19
N PRO A 45 2.52 -13.51 1.03
CA PRO A 45 3.25 -14.38 1.95
C PRO A 45 2.41 -15.53 2.53
N HIS A 46 1.09 -15.43 2.44
CA HIS A 46 0.14 -16.41 2.98
C HIS A 46 -0.82 -16.89 1.90
N ALA A 47 -1.45 -18.05 2.15
CA ALA A 47 -2.48 -18.57 1.25
C ALA A 47 -3.61 -17.56 1.06
N ILE A 48 -4.02 -17.38 -0.19
CA ILE A 48 -5.10 -16.45 -0.57
C ILE A 48 -6.40 -17.24 -0.58
N ASP A 49 -7.37 -16.84 0.26
CA ASP A 49 -8.69 -17.49 0.39
C ASP A 49 -9.78 -16.81 -0.45
N LEU A 50 -9.38 -16.11 -1.50
CA LEU A 50 -10.24 -15.42 -2.46
C LEU A 50 -10.02 -15.97 -3.86
N GLU A 51 -11.04 -15.81 -4.70
CA GLU A 51 -10.98 -16.17 -6.12
C GLU A 51 -11.46 -14.99 -6.96
N ALA A 52 -10.83 -14.79 -8.11
CA ALA A 52 -11.29 -13.83 -9.11
C ALA A 52 -10.98 -14.35 -10.51
N ALA A 53 -11.92 -14.17 -11.42
CA ALA A 53 -11.74 -14.56 -12.81
C ALA A 53 -10.54 -13.83 -13.45
N GLY A 54 -9.71 -14.55 -14.17
CA GLY A 54 -8.54 -14.01 -14.86
C GLY A 54 -7.31 -13.75 -13.98
N LEU A 55 -7.39 -14.02 -12.67
CA LEU A 55 -6.24 -13.95 -11.78
C LEU A 55 -5.61 -15.32 -11.56
N ASN A 56 -4.29 -15.40 -11.71
CA ASN A 56 -3.50 -16.49 -11.17
C ASN A 56 -3.02 -16.10 -9.76
N LEU A 57 -3.20 -16.97 -8.78
CA LEU A 57 -2.89 -16.71 -7.39
C LEU A 57 -1.80 -17.64 -6.89
N GLY A 58 -0.89 -17.12 -6.06
CA GLY A 58 0.20 -17.91 -5.52
C GLY A 58 0.74 -17.37 -4.21
N THR A 59 1.75 -18.06 -3.70
CA THR A 59 2.43 -17.69 -2.45
C THR A 59 3.94 -17.66 -2.63
N PHE A 60 4.60 -16.91 -1.76
CA PHE A 60 6.03 -16.91 -1.60
C PHE A 60 6.37 -16.88 -0.10
N VAL A 61 7.62 -17.13 0.25
CA VAL A 61 8.09 -17.03 1.62
C VAL A 61 8.89 -15.75 1.80
N TRP A 62 8.52 -14.97 2.80
CA TRP A 62 9.18 -13.70 3.11
C TRP A 62 10.67 -13.90 3.39
N GLY A 63 11.54 -13.20 2.65
CA GLY A 63 13.00 -13.29 2.75
C GLY A 63 13.62 -14.52 2.06
N ASP A 64 12.82 -15.39 1.43
CA ASP A 64 13.33 -16.52 0.65
C ASP A 64 13.27 -16.24 -0.85
N ALA A 65 14.41 -15.84 -1.42
CA ALA A 65 14.55 -15.57 -2.84
C ALA A 65 14.26 -16.80 -3.72
N ALA A 66 14.48 -18.01 -3.23
CA ALA A 66 14.21 -19.23 -3.99
C ALA A 66 12.71 -19.45 -4.20
N SER A 67 11.89 -19.11 -3.22
CA SER A 67 10.43 -19.18 -3.33
C SER A 67 9.85 -18.15 -4.32
N LEU A 68 10.51 -17.00 -4.46
CA LEU A 68 10.09 -15.92 -5.35
C LEU A 68 10.57 -16.14 -6.81
N ALA A 69 11.71 -16.77 -6.99
CA ALA A 69 12.37 -16.92 -8.29
C ALA A 69 11.50 -17.54 -9.42
N PRO A 70 10.65 -18.56 -9.20
CA PRO A 70 9.79 -19.10 -10.26
C PRO A 70 8.80 -18.06 -10.80
N TRP A 71 8.23 -17.24 -9.92
CA TRP A 71 7.28 -16.20 -10.28
C TRP A 71 7.95 -15.07 -11.07
N LEU A 72 9.14 -14.64 -10.65
CA LEU A 72 9.93 -13.61 -11.36
C LEU A 72 10.32 -14.05 -12.77
N ARG A 73 10.73 -15.31 -12.95
CA ARG A 73 11.07 -15.85 -14.28
C ARG A 73 9.87 -15.92 -15.24
N ALA A 74 8.67 -16.01 -14.70
CA ALA A 74 7.45 -16.08 -15.49
C ALA A 74 6.86 -14.71 -15.84
N ALA A 75 7.38 -13.63 -15.26
CA ALA A 75 6.85 -12.27 -15.40
C ALA A 75 7.59 -11.48 -16.49
N ASP A 76 6.85 -10.67 -17.23
CA ASP A 76 7.39 -9.68 -18.17
C ASP A 76 7.46 -8.29 -17.52
N VAL A 77 6.64 -8.03 -16.48
CA VAL A 77 6.64 -6.82 -15.65
C VAL A 77 6.33 -7.22 -14.21
N VAL A 78 6.97 -6.58 -13.24
CA VAL A 78 6.72 -6.76 -11.80
C VAL A 78 6.18 -5.48 -11.20
N LEU A 79 5.06 -5.58 -10.46
CA LEU A 79 4.55 -4.53 -9.57
C LEU A 79 4.69 -5.02 -8.13
N ALA A 80 5.41 -4.27 -7.29
CA ALA A 80 5.66 -4.62 -5.90
C ALA A 80 5.52 -3.40 -4.98
N ASN A 81 5.13 -3.61 -3.72
CA ASN A 81 5.29 -2.56 -2.72
C ASN A 81 6.78 -2.37 -2.43
N GLY A 82 7.22 -1.12 -2.31
CA GLY A 82 8.62 -0.79 -2.12
C GLY A 82 9.28 -1.43 -0.89
N ILE A 83 8.51 -1.72 0.16
CA ILE A 83 9.03 -2.36 1.39
C ILE A 83 9.62 -3.76 1.13
N LEU A 84 9.17 -4.44 0.08
CA LEU A 84 9.67 -5.76 -0.31
C LEU A 84 11.17 -5.76 -0.61
N LEU A 85 11.74 -4.63 -1.06
CA LEU A 85 13.18 -4.53 -1.33
C LEU A 85 14.04 -4.67 -0.06
N ALA A 86 13.46 -4.57 1.13
CA ALA A 86 14.17 -4.82 2.38
C ALA A 86 14.45 -6.33 2.58
N ALA A 87 13.49 -7.19 2.27
CA ALA A 87 13.57 -8.63 2.44
C ALA A 87 13.99 -9.37 1.14
N HIS A 88 13.74 -8.75 0.00
CA HIS A 88 13.98 -9.28 -1.35
C HIS A 88 14.83 -8.31 -2.18
N PRO A 89 16.12 -8.15 -1.85
CA PRO A 89 17.01 -7.22 -2.55
C PRO A 89 17.22 -7.57 -4.03
N GLU A 90 16.97 -8.82 -4.43
CA GLU A 90 17.02 -9.29 -5.82
C GLU A 90 16.02 -8.56 -6.73
N LEU A 91 14.94 -8.01 -6.18
CA LEU A 91 14.00 -7.18 -6.93
C LEU A 91 14.64 -5.91 -7.51
N ALA A 92 15.71 -5.40 -6.89
CA ALA A 92 16.42 -4.23 -7.39
C ALA A 92 17.28 -4.50 -8.63
N THR A 93 17.42 -5.75 -9.07
CA THR A 93 18.29 -6.16 -10.18
C THR A 93 17.57 -7.04 -11.21
N LEU A 94 16.24 -6.89 -11.30
CA LEU A 94 15.44 -7.63 -12.27
C LEU A 94 15.83 -7.28 -13.71
N ALA A 95 15.75 -8.27 -14.60
CA ALA A 95 15.92 -8.06 -16.03
C ALA A 95 14.67 -7.48 -16.72
N CYS A 96 13.51 -7.57 -16.07
CA CYS A 96 12.24 -7.00 -16.54
C CYS A 96 11.91 -5.71 -15.78
N PRO A 97 11.06 -4.83 -16.32
CA PRO A 97 10.64 -3.60 -15.66
C PRO A 97 10.04 -3.85 -14.27
N LEU A 98 10.44 -3.01 -13.33
CA LEU A 98 9.96 -3.00 -11.95
C LEU A 98 9.13 -1.74 -11.68
N ALA A 99 7.83 -1.90 -11.44
CA ALA A 99 6.98 -0.86 -10.92
C ALA A 99 6.92 -0.97 -9.39
N LEU A 100 7.08 0.15 -8.69
CA LEU A 100 7.02 0.20 -7.23
C LEU A 100 5.85 1.04 -6.75
N ASP A 101 4.99 0.43 -5.92
CA ASP A 101 3.92 1.15 -5.24
C ASP A 101 4.46 1.76 -3.94
N LEU A 102 4.52 3.09 -3.93
CA LEU A 102 5.07 3.93 -2.86
C LEU A 102 3.96 4.67 -2.09
N TYR A 103 2.77 4.09 -1.98
CA TYR A 103 1.65 4.74 -1.31
C TYR A 103 1.87 4.94 0.20
N ASP A 104 2.72 4.11 0.82
CA ASP A 104 3.11 4.24 2.22
C ASP A 104 4.29 5.20 2.38
N PRO A 105 4.14 6.31 3.12
CA PRO A 105 5.24 7.23 3.40
C PRO A 105 6.15 6.70 4.51
N VAL A 106 6.80 5.56 4.29
CA VAL A 106 7.54 4.72 5.27
C VAL A 106 8.47 5.52 6.17
N ILE A 107 9.12 6.60 5.66
CA ILE A 107 10.02 7.43 6.50
C ILE A 107 9.24 8.12 7.62
N PHE A 108 8.09 8.71 7.29
CA PHE A 108 7.29 9.45 8.28
C PHE A 108 6.64 8.49 9.28
N GLU A 109 6.13 7.36 8.81
CA GLU A 109 5.59 6.30 9.67
C GLU A 109 6.66 5.75 10.60
N SER A 110 7.88 5.50 10.10
CA SER A 110 9.01 5.05 10.93
C SER A 110 9.41 6.06 11.98
N LEU A 111 9.40 7.37 11.67
CA LEU A 111 9.69 8.42 12.64
C LEU A 111 8.68 8.44 13.78
N GLU A 112 7.40 8.25 13.48
CA GLU A 112 6.34 8.23 14.47
C GLU A 112 6.33 6.94 15.28
N LEU A 113 6.45 5.79 14.62
CA LEU A 113 6.52 4.48 15.26
C LEU A 113 7.63 4.40 16.32
N HIS A 114 8.75 5.08 16.07
CA HIS A 114 9.89 5.08 17.00
C HIS A 114 10.01 6.34 17.84
N ARG A 115 8.92 7.20 17.94
CA ARG A 115 9.00 8.49 18.65
C ARG A 115 9.41 8.36 20.12
N HIS A 116 9.02 7.26 20.77
CA HIS A 116 9.32 6.98 22.19
C HIS A 116 10.55 6.08 22.40
N ALA A 117 11.25 5.67 21.33
CA ALA A 117 12.48 4.92 21.42
C ALA A 117 13.66 5.81 21.84
N THR A 118 14.78 5.19 22.22
CA THR A 118 16.03 5.90 22.50
C THR A 118 16.50 6.69 21.27
N THR A 119 17.18 7.83 21.49
CA THR A 119 17.71 8.66 20.41
C THR A 119 18.57 7.84 19.44
N SER A 120 19.43 6.96 19.94
CA SER A 120 20.26 6.09 19.09
C SER A 120 19.41 5.19 18.19
N ARG A 121 18.36 4.56 18.70
CA ARG A 121 17.45 3.73 17.92
C ARG A 121 16.70 4.56 16.86
N ARG A 122 16.17 5.72 17.23
CA ARG A 122 15.49 6.63 16.29
C ARG A 122 16.37 7.00 15.10
N HIS A 123 17.65 7.33 15.35
CA HIS A 123 18.59 7.61 14.26
C HIS A 123 18.89 6.37 13.40
N ALA A 124 19.04 5.20 13.99
CA ALA A 124 19.29 3.96 13.25
C ALA A 124 18.10 3.62 12.33
N GLU A 125 16.87 3.71 12.84
CA GLU A 125 15.63 3.43 12.06
C GLU A 125 15.42 4.45 10.93
N LEU A 126 15.68 5.74 11.21
CA LEU A 126 15.63 6.77 10.18
C LEU A 126 16.67 6.50 9.07
N HIS A 127 17.90 6.12 9.47
CA HIS A 127 18.94 5.78 8.50
C HIS A 127 18.55 4.60 7.62
N ALA A 128 18.02 3.52 8.24
CA ALA A 128 17.57 2.34 7.53
C ALA A 128 16.40 2.67 6.55
N SER A 129 15.41 3.41 7.01
CA SER A 129 14.25 3.82 6.19
C SER A 129 14.66 4.70 5.01
N ARG A 130 15.61 5.63 5.22
CA ARG A 130 16.16 6.46 4.14
C ARG A 130 16.93 5.64 3.12
N ALA A 131 17.78 4.71 3.58
CA ALA A 131 18.54 3.83 2.69
C ALA A 131 17.61 2.93 1.86
N LEU A 132 16.53 2.42 2.46
CA LEU A 132 15.52 1.64 1.76
C LEU A 132 14.81 2.49 0.69
N LEU A 133 14.31 3.68 1.04
CA LEU A 133 13.66 4.56 0.07
C LEU A 133 14.59 4.96 -1.07
N GLN A 134 15.85 5.28 -0.77
CA GLN A 134 16.84 5.59 -1.81
C GLN A 134 17.02 4.40 -2.77
N ARG A 135 17.11 3.18 -2.24
CA ARG A 135 17.19 1.95 -3.05
C ARG A 135 15.96 1.77 -3.93
N GLN A 136 14.76 1.99 -3.39
CA GLN A 136 13.50 1.93 -4.14
C GLN A 136 13.51 2.90 -5.31
N LEU A 137 13.84 4.18 -5.06
CA LEU A 137 13.84 5.23 -6.08
C LEU A 137 14.94 5.03 -7.14
N LEU A 138 16.02 4.34 -6.82
CA LEU A 138 17.07 3.99 -7.77
C LEU A 138 16.74 2.74 -8.60
N ALA A 139 16.04 1.78 -8.03
CA ALA A 139 15.77 0.49 -8.65
C ALA A 139 14.50 0.47 -9.51
N GLY A 140 13.45 1.20 -9.13
CA GLY A 140 12.18 1.19 -9.85
C GLY A 140 12.27 1.86 -11.23
N ASP A 141 11.60 1.29 -12.22
CA ASP A 141 11.43 1.88 -13.55
C ASP A 141 10.19 2.76 -13.62
N PHE A 142 9.15 2.40 -12.88
CA PHE A 142 7.92 3.16 -12.73
C PHE A 142 7.48 3.20 -11.26
N PHE A 143 6.86 4.30 -10.86
CA PHE A 143 6.40 4.49 -9.48
C PHE A 143 4.91 4.82 -9.45
N VAL A 144 4.21 4.23 -8.47
CA VAL A 144 2.81 4.54 -8.18
C VAL A 144 2.72 5.10 -6.77
N CYS A 145 1.95 6.16 -6.58
CA CYS A 145 1.64 6.71 -5.26
C CYS A 145 0.14 6.98 -5.13
N ALA A 146 -0.33 7.31 -3.92
CA ALA A 146 -1.78 7.42 -3.67
C ALA A 146 -2.33 8.84 -3.92
N THR A 147 -1.49 9.87 -3.91
CA THR A 147 -1.92 11.26 -4.03
C THR A 147 -0.91 12.12 -4.79
N GLU A 148 -1.37 13.25 -5.34
CA GLU A 148 -0.48 14.23 -5.98
C GLU A 148 0.56 14.79 -4.98
N ARG A 149 0.21 14.94 -3.70
CA ARG A 149 1.19 15.39 -2.68
C ARG A 149 2.31 14.39 -2.46
N GLN A 150 2.01 13.10 -2.48
CA GLN A 150 3.05 12.07 -2.44
C GLN A 150 3.87 12.08 -3.72
N ARG A 151 3.22 12.28 -4.86
CA ARG A 151 3.92 12.41 -6.15
C ARG A 151 4.90 13.57 -6.14
N ASP A 152 4.51 14.75 -5.68
CA ASP A 152 5.38 15.92 -5.58
C ASP A 152 6.58 15.66 -4.65
N LEU A 153 6.35 14.98 -3.51
CA LEU A 153 7.40 14.57 -2.59
C LEU A 153 8.44 13.66 -3.30
N TYR A 154 7.98 12.62 -4.00
CA TYR A 154 8.86 11.68 -4.68
C TYR A 154 9.52 12.27 -5.92
N LEU A 155 8.87 13.19 -6.64
CA LEU A 155 9.49 13.92 -7.75
C LEU A 155 10.72 14.70 -7.29
N GLY A 156 10.63 15.41 -6.16
CA GLY A 156 11.78 16.11 -5.58
C GLY A 156 12.93 15.15 -5.24
N MET A 157 12.63 13.98 -4.73
CA MET A 157 13.62 12.94 -4.41
C MET A 157 14.23 12.32 -5.68
N LEU A 158 13.42 12.01 -6.69
CA LEU A 158 13.87 11.48 -7.99
C LEU A 158 14.78 12.48 -8.71
N LEU A 159 14.45 13.78 -8.67
CA LEU A 159 15.28 14.84 -9.22
C LEU A 159 16.64 14.91 -8.51
N LEU A 160 16.64 14.88 -7.18
CA LEU A 160 17.86 14.91 -6.37
C LEU A 160 18.76 13.68 -6.61
N LEU A 161 18.16 12.53 -6.91
CA LEU A 161 18.86 11.29 -7.24
C LEU A 161 19.31 11.22 -8.71
N GLY A 162 19.07 12.27 -9.52
CA GLY A 162 19.45 12.32 -10.93
C GLY A 162 18.63 11.38 -11.83
N ARG A 163 17.43 10.94 -11.37
CA ARG A 163 16.54 10.08 -12.14
C ARG A 163 15.71 10.85 -13.17
N ILE A 164 15.50 12.14 -12.96
CA ILE A 164 14.81 13.03 -13.90
C ILE A 164 15.86 13.73 -14.75
N THR A 165 15.79 13.52 -16.07
CA THR A 165 16.76 14.06 -17.03
C THR A 165 16.07 15.03 -18.01
N PRO A 166 16.83 15.92 -18.69
CA PRO A 166 16.28 16.78 -19.73
C PRO A 166 15.52 16.01 -20.81
N GLU A 167 16.05 14.87 -21.27
CA GLU A 167 15.41 14.06 -22.31
C GLU A 167 14.08 13.46 -21.85
N GLN A 168 13.92 13.18 -20.56
CA GLN A 168 12.65 12.75 -20.00
C GLN A 168 11.64 13.90 -19.98
N THR A 169 12.04 15.07 -19.49
CA THR A 169 11.17 16.24 -19.44
C THR A 169 10.79 16.77 -20.80
N ASP A 170 11.64 16.62 -21.81
CA ASP A 170 11.33 16.92 -23.20
C ASP A 170 10.21 16.02 -23.77
N ARG A 171 10.22 14.73 -23.39
CA ARG A 171 9.18 13.76 -23.83
C ARG A 171 7.90 13.82 -22.98
N ASP A 172 8.04 14.03 -21.70
CA ASP A 172 6.96 14.08 -20.72
C ASP A 172 7.24 15.18 -19.69
N PRO A 173 6.80 16.42 -19.95
CA PRO A 173 7.04 17.55 -19.04
C PRO A 173 6.46 17.36 -17.64
N LEU A 174 5.48 16.47 -17.47
CA LEU A 174 4.88 16.15 -16.18
C LEU A 174 5.49 14.93 -15.50
N VAL A 175 6.42 14.23 -16.17
CA VAL A 175 7.11 13.01 -15.67
C VAL A 175 6.13 11.91 -15.24
N ARG A 176 4.93 11.85 -15.86
CA ARG A 176 3.91 10.85 -15.53
C ARG A 176 4.23 9.45 -16.05
N THR A 177 5.09 9.36 -17.05
CA THR A 177 5.63 8.08 -17.52
C THR A 177 6.65 7.44 -16.58
N MET A 178 7.10 8.16 -15.54
CA MET A 178 7.98 7.64 -14.49
C MET A 178 7.26 7.48 -13.16
N ILE A 179 6.38 8.43 -12.78
CA ILE A 179 5.63 8.38 -11.53
C ILE A 179 4.23 8.94 -11.71
N ASP A 180 3.22 8.15 -11.33
CA ASP A 180 1.83 8.61 -11.42
C ASP A 180 1.01 8.21 -10.19
N VAL A 181 -0.22 8.72 -10.13
CA VAL A 181 -1.12 8.56 -9.00
C VAL A 181 -2.16 7.48 -9.29
N ALA A 182 -2.23 6.49 -8.43
CA ALA A 182 -3.34 5.55 -8.33
C ALA A 182 -3.92 5.63 -6.91
N SER A 183 -4.93 6.47 -6.74
CA SER A 183 -5.60 6.66 -5.45
C SER A 183 -6.30 5.39 -4.97
N PHE A 184 -6.57 5.31 -3.66
CA PHE A 184 -7.49 4.30 -3.15
C PHE A 184 -8.88 4.53 -3.74
N GLY A 185 -9.46 3.46 -4.27
CA GLY A 185 -10.79 3.47 -4.86
C GLY A 185 -11.89 3.15 -3.86
N LEU A 186 -13.12 3.31 -4.33
CA LEU A 186 -14.31 2.80 -3.67
C LEU A 186 -14.89 1.64 -4.49
N PRO A 187 -15.62 0.70 -3.86
CA PRO A 187 -16.40 -0.30 -4.60
C PRO A 187 -17.33 0.38 -5.61
N ALA A 188 -17.50 -0.25 -6.78
CA ALA A 188 -18.43 0.26 -7.79
C ALA A 188 -19.89 0.23 -7.32
N ASP A 189 -20.24 -0.79 -6.52
CA ASP A 189 -21.56 -0.95 -5.94
C ASP A 189 -21.67 -0.12 -4.66
N PRO A 190 -22.75 0.65 -4.47
CA PRO A 190 -22.97 1.39 -3.25
C PRO A 190 -23.11 0.43 -2.05
N PRO A 191 -22.63 0.84 -0.85
CA PRO A 191 -22.75 0.00 0.33
C PRO A 191 -24.23 -0.27 0.67
N GLN A 192 -24.55 -1.54 0.86
CA GLN A 192 -25.89 -1.97 1.26
C GLN A 192 -25.91 -2.31 2.74
N ARG A 193 -26.97 -1.88 3.42
CA ARG A 193 -27.16 -2.20 4.82
C ARG A 193 -27.79 -3.60 4.93
N HIS A 194 -27.00 -4.57 5.40
CA HIS A 194 -27.46 -5.95 5.55
C HIS A 194 -27.96 -6.31 6.98
N ALA A 195 -27.66 -5.45 7.97
CA ALA A 195 -28.01 -5.69 9.38
C ALA A 195 -28.26 -4.38 10.13
N ALA A 196 -28.73 -4.47 11.36
CA ALA A 196 -28.97 -3.32 12.24
C ALA A 196 -27.67 -2.55 12.59
N GLY A 197 -26.51 -3.13 12.36
CA GLY A 197 -25.22 -2.54 12.69
C GLY A 197 -24.97 -2.57 14.20
N LEU A 198 -24.51 -1.46 14.77
CA LEU A 198 -24.14 -1.37 16.19
C LEU A 198 -25.31 -0.94 17.07
N ARG A 199 -26.22 -0.09 16.54
CA ARG A 199 -27.34 0.49 17.30
C ARG A 199 -28.34 -0.57 17.70
N GLY A 200 -28.62 -0.65 19.00
CA GLY A 200 -29.56 -1.63 19.57
C GLY A 200 -29.04 -3.09 19.53
N VAL A 201 -27.80 -3.33 19.11
CA VAL A 201 -27.19 -4.66 19.01
C VAL A 201 -26.04 -4.80 20.00
N VAL A 202 -25.18 -3.78 20.07
CA VAL A 202 -24.04 -3.79 21.00
C VAL A 202 -24.52 -3.29 22.38
N PRO A 203 -24.20 -4.00 23.47
CA PRO A 203 -24.54 -3.55 24.81
C PRO A 203 -23.98 -2.14 25.09
N GLY A 204 -24.84 -1.25 25.62
CA GLY A 204 -24.49 0.14 25.88
C GLY A 204 -24.68 1.10 24.71
N ILE A 205 -25.09 0.61 23.54
CA ILE A 205 -25.45 1.42 22.37
C ILE A 205 -26.95 1.32 22.10
N GLY A 206 -27.69 2.41 22.37
CA GLY A 206 -29.11 2.49 22.10
C GLY A 206 -29.45 2.63 20.61
N SER A 207 -30.73 2.48 20.26
CA SER A 207 -31.22 2.61 18.88
C SER A 207 -31.02 4.01 18.32
N ASP A 208 -31.09 5.03 19.16
CA ASP A 208 -31.04 6.44 18.80
C ASP A 208 -29.68 7.09 19.07
N ASP A 209 -28.74 6.33 19.62
CA ASP A 209 -27.39 6.83 19.90
C ASP A 209 -26.66 7.26 18.64
N ARG A 210 -25.86 8.29 18.75
CA ARG A 210 -24.94 8.76 17.71
C ARG A 210 -23.61 8.07 17.87
N ILE A 211 -23.19 7.37 16.83
CA ILE A 211 -21.95 6.60 16.86
C ILE A 211 -20.84 7.36 16.17
N LEU A 212 -19.72 7.53 16.89
CA LEU A 212 -18.42 7.84 16.32
C LEU A 212 -17.68 6.53 16.14
N LEU A 213 -17.37 6.18 14.90
CA LEU A 213 -16.72 4.91 14.58
C LEU A 213 -15.25 5.14 14.25
N TRP A 214 -14.36 4.58 15.05
CA TRP A 214 -12.98 4.40 14.66
C TRP A 214 -12.86 3.15 13.78
N SER A 215 -12.64 3.33 12.49
CA SER A 215 -12.50 2.23 11.52
C SER A 215 -11.07 2.03 10.99
N GLY A 216 -10.10 2.73 11.58
CA GLY A 216 -8.69 2.63 11.24
C GLY A 216 -7.91 1.62 12.09
N GLY A 217 -6.62 1.42 11.77
CA GLY A 217 -5.68 0.70 12.62
C GLY A 217 -5.41 1.44 13.95
N LEU A 218 -4.88 0.71 14.92
CA LEU A 218 -4.48 1.27 16.22
C LEU A 218 -2.97 1.60 16.22
N TRP A 219 -2.53 2.30 15.18
CA TRP A 219 -1.15 2.73 15.05
C TRP A 219 -0.93 4.08 15.71
N ASP A 220 0.23 4.31 16.32
CA ASP A 220 0.55 5.55 17.04
C ASP A 220 0.34 6.81 16.18
N TRP A 221 0.68 6.77 14.89
CA TRP A 221 0.50 7.90 13.97
C TRP A 221 -0.95 8.23 13.60
N MET A 222 -1.90 7.34 13.89
CA MET A 222 -3.33 7.60 13.70
C MET A 222 -3.98 8.23 14.92
N ASP A 223 -3.30 8.20 16.06
CA ASP A 223 -3.69 8.83 17.33
C ASP A 223 -5.13 8.53 17.80
N PRO A 224 -5.49 7.26 17.96
CA PRO A 224 -6.82 6.89 18.45
C PRO A 224 -7.09 7.38 19.88
N LEU A 225 -6.03 7.62 20.69
CA LEU A 225 -6.15 8.04 22.06
C LEU A 225 -6.73 9.44 22.20
N THR A 226 -6.34 10.39 21.35
CA THR A 226 -6.95 11.73 21.34
C THR A 226 -8.46 11.68 21.15
N LEU A 227 -8.98 10.75 20.32
CA LEU A 227 -10.42 10.58 20.17
C LEU A 227 -11.06 10.05 21.46
N VAL A 228 -10.45 9.04 22.10
CA VAL A 228 -10.93 8.50 23.38
C VAL A 228 -10.94 9.59 24.47
N GLU A 229 -9.87 10.37 24.60
CA GLU A 229 -9.74 11.47 25.55
C GLU A 229 -10.72 12.61 25.31
N ALA A 230 -11.13 12.84 24.06
CA ALA A 230 -12.14 13.85 23.72
C ALA A 230 -13.57 13.42 24.10
N MET A 231 -13.84 12.13 24.29
CA MET A 231 -15.20 11.64 24.54
C MET A 231 -15.89 12.22 25.79
N PRO A 232 -15.23 12.46 26.93
CA PRO A 232 -15.86 13.15 28.06
C PRO A 232 -16.39 14.54 27.70
N LEU A 233 -15.67 15.30 26.89
CA LEU A 233 -16.08 16.62 26.39
C LEU A 233 -17.26 16.53 25.44
N VAL A 234 -17.24 15.54 24.55
CA VAL A 234 -18.35 15.26 23.63
C VAL A 234 -19.59 14.87 24.42
N ALA A 235 -19.47 13.94 25.36
CA ALA A 235 -20.59 13.42 26.16
C ALA A 235 -21.25 14.50 27.03
N ALA A 236 -20.49 15.49 27.48
CA ALA A 236 -21.04 16.65 28.24
C ALA A 236 -22.04 17.48 27.41
N HIS A 237 -21.86 17.54 26.07
CA HIS A 237 -22.75 18.26 25.17
C HIS A 237 -23.71 17.33 24.41
N ARG A 238 -23.37 16.08 24.26
CA ARG A 238 -24.11 15.05 23.52
C ARG A 238 -24.12 13.74 24.31
N PRO A 239 -25.00 13.60 25.31
CA PRO A 239 -25.09 12.39 26.14
C PRO A 239 -25.44 11.13 25.34
N ASP A 240 -25.97 11.30 24.12
CA ASP A 240 -26.33 10.26 23.16
C ASP A 240 -25.15 9.84 22.25
N ALA A 241 -23.94 10.42 22.41
CA ALA A 241 -22.78 10.03 21.64
C ALA A 241 -22.08 8.79 22.23
N ARG A 242 -21.68 7.86 21.38
CA ARG A 242 -20.90 6.64 21.71
C ARG A 242 -19.72 6.51 20.75
N LEU A 243 -18.57 6.03 21.27
CA LEU A 243 -17.38 5.69 20.51
C LEU A 243 -17.23 4.19 20.46
#